data_1cbab74c93e93b80c1e4fa15f7e917d7
#
_entry.id   1cbab74c93e93b80c1e4fa15f7e917d7
#
_cell.length_a   1.000
_cell.length_b   1.000
_cell.length_c   1.000
_cell.angle_alpha   90.00
_cell.angle_beta   90.00
_cell.angle_gamma   90.00
#
_symmetry.space_group_name_H-M   'P 1'
#
loop_
_entity.id
_entity.type
_entity.pdbx_description
1 polymer ?
#
loop_
_entity_poly.entity_id
_entity_poly.type
_entity_poly.pdbx_seq_one_letter_code
_entity_poly.pdbx_strand_id
1 'polypeptide(L)'
;DVAPSRGLGDVYKRQEINWDSHMLGLVGPRGVGKTTMFLQHIKQNMNPKDTLYVSADNMYFADNSLIDLTDKFSKRGGKHLFIDEIHKYPNWSRELKQIFDSYPDMQVLFTGSSILDIYKGTADLSRRAPIYEMQGLSFREYLSMFHQIHVPVYTLEEILEHKVEIPGIAHPLPLFAEYIQHGYYPFSKDITFEIELNQVINQTMENDIPQYANMNVSTGRKLKQLLMI
;
A
#
# COMPACT_ATOMS: atom_id res chain seq x y z
N ASP A 1 -11.00 -1.12 -22.62
CA ASP A 1 -9.64 -1.68 -22.72
C ASP A 1 -8.77 -0.94 -21.73
N VAL A 2 -8.80 -1.40 -20.49
CA VAL A 2 -7.77 -1.02 -19.53
C VAL A 2 -6.51 -1.71 -20.04
N ALA A 3 -5.55 -0.93 -20.52
CA ALA A 3 -4.22 -1.44 -20.85
C ALA A 3 -3.81 -2.37 -19.72
N PRO A 4 -3.23 -3.56 -20.00
CA PRO A 4 -2.74 -4.41 -18.94
C PRO A 4 -1.71 -3.58 -18.20
N SER A 5 -2.13 -3.03 -17.07
CA SER A 5 -1.22 -2.38 -16.15
C SER A 5 -0.15 -3.43 -15.86
N ARG A 6 1.05 -3.25 -16.40
CA ARG A 6 2.21 -3.97 -15.90
C ARG A 6 2.24 -3.63 -14.43
N GLY A 7 1.81 -4.60 -13.65
CA GLY A 7 1.44 -4.30 -12.28
C GLY A 7 2.67 -3.94 -11.48
N LEU A 8 2.49 -3.13 -10.46
CA LEU A 8 3.44 -2.94 -9.36
C LEU A 8 4.09 -4.25 -8.89
N GLY A 9 3.44 -5.39 -9.15
CA GLY A 9 3.93 -6.73 -8.82
C GLY A 9 5.09 -7.26 -9.66
N ASP A 10 5.37 -6.69 -10.82
CA ASP A 10 6.56 -7.04 -11.61
C ASP A 10 7.79 -6.24 -11.17
N VAL A 11 7.62 -5.33 -10.23
CA VAL A 11 8.62 -4.44 -9.71
C VAL A 11 9.00 -4.87 -8.29
N TYR A 12 10.23 -4.66 -7.91
CA TYR A 12 10.99 -5.16 -6.74
C TYR A 12 10.26 -5.25 -5.39
N LYS A 13 9.29 -4.41 -5.11
CA LYS A 13 8.58 -4.36 -3.82
C LYS A 13 7.92 -5.68 -3.43
N ARG A 14 7.45 -6.44 -4.41
CA ARG A 14 6.75 -7.69 -4.16
C ARG A 14 7.67 -8.80 -3.67
N GLN A 15 8.95 -8.75 -4.02
CA GLN A 15 9.92 -9.79 -3.67
C GLN A 15 10.35 -9.75 -2.20
N GLU A 16 10.16 -8.61 -1.53
CA GLU A 16 10.51 -8.42 -0.13
C GLU A 16 9.40 -8.81 0.85
N ILE A 17 8.16 -8.97 0.37
CA ILE A 17 7.00 -9.27 1.21
C ILE A 17 6.88 -10.79 1.38
N ASN A 18 6.90 -11.24 2.63
CA ASN A 18 6.58 -12.62 2.95
C ASN A 18 5.06 -12.84 2.95
N TRP A 19 4.53 -13.15 1.77
CA TRP A 19 3.11 -13.37 1.54
C TRP A 19 2.54 -14.60 2.25
N ASP A 20 3.38 -15.52 2.71
CA ASP A 20 2.97 -16.72 3.43
C ASP A 20 2.77 -16.48 4.94
N SER A 21 2.99 -15.26 5.40
CA SER A 21 2.72 -14.88 6.79
C SER A 21 1.26 -15.11 7.13
N HIS A 22 0.99 -15.70 8.30
CA HIS A 22 -0.37 -15.91 8.81
C HIS A 22 -1.15 -14.59 8.93
N MET A 23 -0.49 -13.52 9.33
CA MET A 23 -1.03 -12.16 9.30
C MET A 23 0.04 -11.19 8.77
N LEU A 24 -0.37 -10.22 7.97
CA LEU A 24 0.54 -9.24 7.36
C LEU A 24 -0.17 -7.91 7.16
N GLY A 25 0.51 -6.81 7.49
CA GLY A 25 0.06 -5.45 7.20
C GLY A 25 0.91 -4.80 6.11
N LEU A 26 0.26 -4.20 5.11
CA LEU A 26 0.87 -3.37 4.08
C LEU A 26 0.41 -1.93 4.26
N VAL A 27 1.32 -1.06 4.69
CA VAL A 27 1.02 0.33 5.02
C VAL A 27 1.79 1.29 4.13
N GLY A 28 1.39 2.54 4.07
CA GLY A 28 2.09 3.55 3.28
C GLY A 28 1.17 4.67 2.80
N PRO A 29 1.71 5.70 2.14
CA PRO A 29 0.95 6.85 1.67
C PRO A 29 -0.22 6.45 0.76
N ARG A 30 -1.19 7.36 0.62
CA ARG A 30 -2.28 7.21 -0.36
C ARG A 30 -1.73 7.25 -1.77
N GLY A 31 -2.33 6.51 -2.68
CA GLY A 31 -1.99 6.52 -4.10
C GLY A 31 -0.74 5.73 -4.50
N VAL A 32 0.02 5.16 -3.56
CA VAL A 32 1.25 4.39 -3.90
C VAL A 32 0.97 3.00 -4.47
N GLY A 33 -0.30 2.55 -4.51
CA GLY A 33 -0.70 1.29 -5.17
C GLY A 33 -0.88 0.08 -4.23
N LYS A 34 -1.09 0.26 -2.93
CA LYS A 34 -1.31 -0.84 -1.95
C LYS A 34 -2.47 -1.77 -2.37
N THR A 35 -3.64 -1.19 -2.62
CA THR A 35 -4.83 -1.91 -3.11
C THR A 35 -4.55 -2.67 -4.40
N THR A 36 -3.86 -2.02 -5.34
CA THR A 36 -3.48 -2.64 -6.62
C THR A 36 -2.58 -3.85 -6.40
N MET A 37 -1.60 -3.74 -5.49
CA MET A 37 -0.70 -4.84 -5.14
C MET A 37 -1.45 -6.04 -4.54
N PHE A 38 -2.42 -5.80 -3.65
CA PHE A 38 -3.29 -6.86 -3.11
C PHE A 38 -4.09 -7.54 -4.19
N LEU A 39 -4.79 -6.77 -5.03
CA LEU A 39 -5.62 -7.32 -6.10
C LEU A 39 -4.81 -8.11 -7.13
N GLN A 40 -3.59 -7.68 -7.43
CA GLN A 40 -2.67 -8.42 -8.30
C GLN A 40 -2.22 -9.73 -7.65
N HIS A 41 -1.85 -9.68 -6.35
CA HIS A 41 -1.46 -10.89 -5.63
C HIS A 41 -2.61 -11.90 -5.59
N ILE A 42 -3.83 -11.45 -5.29
CA ILE A 42 -5.04 -12.29 -5.31
C ILE A 42 -5.23 -12.91 -6.70
N LYS A 43 -5.21 -12.09 -7.74
CA LYS A 43 -5.45 -12.55 -9.12
C LYS A 43 -4.43 -13.58 -9.60
N GLN A 44 -3.18 -13.43 -9.20
CA GLN A 44 -2.08 -14.27 -9.72
C GLN A 44 -1.83 -15.52 -8.88
N ASN A 45 -2.11 -15.48 -7.57
CA ASN A 45 -1.63 -16.52 -6.66
C ASN A 45 -2.73 -17.15 -5.80
N MET A 46 -3.93 -16.56 -5.73
CA MET A 46 -4.96 -17.04 -4.82
C MET A 46 -6.11 -17.76 -5.55
N ASN A 47 -6.73 -18.70 -4.84
CA ASN A 47 -7.94 -19.37 -5.34
C ASN A 47 -9.17 -18.54 -4.95
N PRO A 48 -10.01 -18.11 -5.92
CA PRO A 48 -11.18 -17.30 -5.63
C PRO A 48 -12.24 -18.00 -4.74
N LYS A 49 -12.19 -19.33 -4.60
CA LYS A 49 -13.16 -20.08 -3.79
C LYS A 49 -12.92 -19.96 -2.29
N ASP A 50 -11.69 -19.73 -1.88
CA ASP A 50 -11.28 -19.65 -0.48
C ASP A 50 -10.64 -18.29 -0.11
N THR A 51 -10.75 -17.30 -1.00
CA THR A 51 -10.21 -15.95 -0.84
C THR A 51 -11.32 -14.91 -0.83
N LEU A 52 -11.29 -14.00 0.14
CA LEU A 52 -12.21 -12.87 0.25
C LEU A 52 -11.44 -11.56 0.33
N TYR A 53 -11.80 -10.61 -0.52
CA TYR A 53 -11.35 -9.22 -0.43
C TYR A 53 -12.51 -8.33 0.02
N VAL A 54 -12.26 -7.50 1.03
CA VAL A 54 -13.22 -6.52 1.54
C VAL A 54 -12.52 -5.20 1.83
N SER A 55 -13.26 -4.10 1.69
CA SER A 55 -12.79 -2.79 2.18
C SER A 55 -13.42 -2.52 3.56
N ALA A 56 -12.62 -2.03 4.50
CA ALA A 56 -13.04 -1.79 5.88
C ALA A 56 -13.99 -0.59 6.03
N ASP A 57 -14.12 0.25 5.00
CA ASP A 57 -15.09 1.33 4.91
C ASP A 57 -16.44 0.90 4.31
N ASN A 58 -16.61 -0.39 4.00
CA ASN A 58 -17.85 -0.90 3.45
C ASN A 58 -19.00 -0.79 4.46
N MET A 59 -20.18 -0.40 3.97
CA MET A 59 -21.40 -0.29 4.78
C MET A 59 -21.79 -1.59 5.53
N TYR A 60 -21.31 -2.74 5.08
CA TYR A 60 -21.47 -3.99 5.80
C TYR A 60 -21.00 -3.89 7.26
N PHE A 61 -19.93 -3.15 7.52
CA PHE A 61 -19.34 -2.97 8.84
C PHE A 61 -20.04 -1.94 9.72
N ALA A 62 -21.13 -1.32 9.25
CA ALA A 62 -21.98 -0.52 10.12
C ALA A 62 -22.70 -1.37 11.18
N ASP A 63 -23.09 -2.61 10.80
CA ASP A 63 -23.89 -3.52 11.64
C ASP A 63 -23.17 -4.86 11.93
N ASN A 64 -22.02 -5.12 11.33
CA ASN A 64 -21.30 -6.38 11.48
C ASN A 64 -19.83 -6.13 11.85
N SER A 65 -19.26 -7.03 12.64
CA SER A 65 -17.85 -6.99 13.03
C SER A 65 -16.95 -7.72 12.01
N LEU A 66 -15.63 -7.46 12.07
CA LEU A 66 -14.63 -8.24 11.33
C LEU A 66 -14.63 -9.70 11.82
N ILE A 67 -14.87 -9.92 13.09
CA ILE A 67 -14.96 -11.27 13.68
C ILE A 67 -16.15 -12.02 13.10
N ASP A 68 -17.33 -11.38 13.01
CA ASP A 68 -18.54 -12.01 12.43
C ASP A 68 -18.33 -12.35 10.95
N LEU A 69 -17.65 -11.46 10.19
CA LEU A 69 -17.29 -11.74 8.81
C LEU A 69 -16.38 -12.95 8.72
N THR A 70 -15.32 -12.98 9.53
CA THR A 70 -14.33 -14.06 9.57
C THR A 70 -14.97 -15.39 9.94
N ASP A 71 -15.85 -15.42 10.94
CA ASP A 71 -16.58 -16.63 11.36
C ASP A 71 -17.45 -17.18 10.22
N LYS A 72 -18.25 -16.31 9.59
CA LYS A 72 -19.09 -16.68 8.46
C LYS A 72 -18.28 -17.18 7.27
N PHE A 73 -17.13 -16.56 7.00
CA PHE A 73 -16.26 -16.92 5.89
C PHE A 73 -15.53 -18.23 6.15
N SER A 74 -14.96 -18.42 7.34
CA SER A 74 -14.29 -19.66 7.76
C SER A 74 -15.23 -20.87 7.68
N LYS A 75 -16.48 -20.75 8.17
CA LYS A 75 -17.51 -21.80 8.07
C LYS A 75 -17.86 -22.21 6.65
N ARG A 76 -17.56 -21.37 5.66
CA ARG A 76 -17.74 -21.66 4.22
C ARG A 76 -16.47 -22.16 3.54
N GLY A 77 -15.42 -22.48 4.31
CA GLY A 77 -14.15 -22.98 3.79
C GLY A 77 -13.19 -21.87 3.33
N GLY A 78 -13.45 -20.62 3.71
CA GLY A 78 -12.55 -19.49 3.47
C GLY A 78 -11.23 -19.62 4.22
N LYS A 79 -10.13 -19.24 3.57
CA LYS A 79 -8.75 -19.33 4.11
C LYS A 79 -7.97 -18.04 4.04
N HIS A 80 -8.25 -17.18 3.08
CA HIS A 80 -7.47 -15.97 2.84
C HIS A 80 -8.37 -14.74 2.87
N LEU A 81 -8.21 -13.89 3.88
CA LEU A 81 -8.97 -12.66 4.06
C LEU A 81 -8.08 -11.45 3.81
N PHE A 82 -8.42 -10.66 2.79
CA PHE A 82 -7.77 -9.42 2.44
C PHE A 82 -8.65 -8.25 2.84
N ILE A 83 -8.14 -7.37 3.73
CA ILE A 83 -8.88 -6.24 4.26
C ILE A 83 -8.19 -4.94 3.83
N ASP A 84 -8.84 -4.17 3.00
CA ASP A 84 -8.31 -2.88 2.54
C ASP A 84 -8.76 -1.73 3.46
N GLU A 85 -7.93 -0.70 3.59
CA GLU A 85 -8.20 0.50 4.39
C GLU A 85 -8.59 0.21 5.86
N ILE A 86 -7.91 -0.76 6.52
CA ILE A 86 -8.24 -1.26 7.86
C ILE A 86 -8.44 -0.16 8.90
N HIS A 87 -7.73 0.97 8.78
CA HIS A 87 -7.81 2.12 9.68
C HIS A 87 -9.19 2.82 9.68
N LYS A 88 -10.04 2.52 8.69
CA LYS A 88 -11.43 3.01 8.65
C LYS A 88 -12.35 2.26 9.60
N TYR A 89 -11.96 1.06 10.04
CA TYR A 89 -12.75 0.25 10.97
C TYR A 89 -12.33 0.53 12.42
N PRO A 90 -13.27 0.92 13.31
CA PRO A 90 -12.97 1.14 14.72
C PRO A 90 -12.52 -0.16 15.40
N ASN A 91 -11.58 -0.06 16.35
CA ASN A 91 -11.05 -1.20 17.12
C ASN A 91 -10.43 -2.35 16.30
N TRP A 92 -10.06 -2.08 15.06
CA TRP A 92 -9.51 -3.06 14.13
C TRP A 92 -8.37 -3.92 14.70
N SER A 93 -7.42 -3.32 15.42
CA SER A 93 -6.26 -4.02 15.97
C SER A 93 -6.65 -5.09 17.01
N ARG A 94 -7.67 -4.78 17.82
CA ARG A 94 -8.19 -5.70 18.83
C ARG A 94 -8.90 -6.90 18.18
N GLU A 95 -9.69 -6.63 17.16
CA GLU A 95 -10.39 -7.70 16.43
C GLU A 95 -9.43 -8.54 15.59
N LEU A 96 -8.45 -7.94 14.92
CA LEU A 96 -7.40 -8.70 14.21
C LEU A 96 -6.61 -9.60 15.16
N LYS A 97 -6.28 -9.12 16.37
CA LYS A 97 -5.66 -9.95 17.39
C LYS A 97 -6.54 -11.15 17.75
N GLN A 98 -7.82 -10.93 17.98
CA GLN A 98 -8.77 -12.01 18.29
C GLN A 98 -8.90 -13.00 17.11
N ILE A 99 -8.95 -12.50 15.88
CA ILE A 99 -8.99 -13.34 14.68
C ILE A 99 -7.73 -14.21 14.58
N PHE A 100 -6.55 -13.61 14.78
CA PHE A 100 -5.28 -14.34 14.77
C PHE A 100 -5.25 -15.47 15.81
N ASP A 101 -5.74 -15.20 17.02
CA ASP A 101 -5.70 -16.16 18.12
C ASP A 101 -6.80 -17.25 17.99
N SER A 102 -7.94 -16.95 17.35
CA SER A 102 -9.10 -17.84 17.26
C SER A 102 -9.22 -18.64 15.95
N TYR A 103 -8.57 -18.19 14.88
CA TYR A 103 -8.65 -18.80 13.54
C TYR A 103 -7.24 -19.11 12.99
N PRO A 104 -6.56 -20.14 13.52
CA PRO A 104 -5.17 -20.44 13.14
C PRO A 104 -4.97 -20.81 11.66
N ASP A 105 -6.03 -21.25 10.99
CA ASP A 105 -6.00 -21.61 9.56
C ASP A 105 -6.40 -20.43 8.64
N MET A 106 -6.74 -19.26 9.21
CA MET A 106 -7.16 -18.09 8.47
C MET A 106 -5.99 -17.12 8.28
N GLN A 107 -5.51 -17.01 7.05
CA GLN A 107 -4.54 -15.98 6.70
C GLN A 107 -5.24 -14.63 6.57
N VAL A 108 -4.71 -13.59 7.21
CA VAL A 108 -5.27 -12.23 7.17
C VAL A 108 -4.22 -11.23 6.69
N LEU A 109 -4.50 -10.58 5.57
CA LEU A 109 -3.68 -9.51 5.04
C LEU A 109 -4.48 -8.21 5.05
N PHE A 110 -3.87 -7.12 5.51
CA PHE A 110 -4.57 -5.84 5.59
C PHE A 110 -3.72 -4.68 5.07
N THR A 111 -4.41 -3.66 4.51
CA THR A 111 -3.76 -2.40 4.15
C THR A 111 -4.18 -1.26 5.04
N GLY A 112 -3.34 -0.24 5.10
CA GLY A 112 -3.69 1.04 5.73
C GLY A 112 -2.94 2.19 5.09
N SER A 113 -3.61 3.34 4.96
CA SER A 113 -3.01 4.53 4.37
C SER A 113 -2.30 5.42 5.40
N SER A 114 -2.70 5.33 6.66
CA SER A 114 -2.07 6.09 7.74
C SER A 114 -1.09 5.20 8.49
N ILE A 115 0.20 5.44 8.27
CA ILE A 115 1.29 4.77 9.01
C ILE A 115 1.06 4.91 10.52
N LEU A 116 0.55 6.02 10.95
CA LEU A 116 0.53 6.45 12.33
C LEU A 116 -0.66 5.87 13.12
N ASP A 117 -1.83 5.71 12.51
CA ASP A 117 -2.95 4.98 13.13
C ASP A 117 -2.63 3.50 13.27
N ILE A 118 -1.88 2.98 12.32
CA ILE A 118 -1.41 1.61 12.35
C ILE A 118 -0.36 1.41 13.44
N TYR A 119 0.61 2.31 13.62
CA TYR A 119 1.59 2.21 14.70
C TYR A 119 0.94 2.26 16.10
N LYS A 120 -0.13 3.01 16.30
CA LYS A 120 -0.89 2.99 17.56
C LYS A 120 -1.60 1.65 17.79
N GLY A 121 -2.15 1.07 16.74
CA GLY A 121 -2.84 -0.23 16.82
C GLY A 121 -1.90 -1.44 16.80
N THR A 122 -0.73 -1.32 16.19
CA THR A 122 0.24 -2.43 16.07
C THR A 122 0.98 -2.77 17.35
N ALA A 123 0.93 -1.94 18.39
CA ALA A 123 1.42 -2.32 19.71
C ALA A 123 0.81 -3.66 20.17
N ASP A 124 -0.47 -3.90 19.86
CA ASP A 124 -1.17 -5.17 20.13
C ASP A 124 -0.83 -6.30 19.13
N LEU A 125 -0.37 -5.95 17.93
CA LEU A 125 -0.08 -6.88 16.84
C LEU A 125 1.42 -7.12 16.60
N SER A 126 2.30 -6.44 17.32
CA SER A 126 3.75 -6.39 17.07
C SER A 126 4.46 -7.75 16.96
N ARG A 127 3.88 -8.80 17.55
CA ARG A 127 4.40 -10.18 17.48
C ARG A 127 3.60 -11.09 16.55
N ARG A 128 2.52 -10.57 15.95
CA ARG A 128 1.56 -11.37 15.16
C ARG A 128 1.59 -11.02 13.68
N ALA A 129 1.81 -9.75 13.37
CA ALA A 129 1.76 -9.24 12.00
C ALA A 129 3.03 -8.45 11.67
N PRO A 130 3.90 -8.93 10.78
CA PRO A 130 4.90 -8.08 10.17
C PRO A 130 4.21 -6.97 9.39
N ILE A 131 4.70 -5.74 9.56
CA ILE A 131 4.19 -4.57 8.86
C ILE A 131 5.23 -4.15 7.82
N TYR A 132 4.81 -4.18 6.57
CA TYR A 132 5.62 -3.71 5.43
C TYR A 132 5.19 -2.32 5.04
N GLU A 133 6.16 -1.41 4.91
CA GLU A 133 5.91 -0.05 4.47
C GLU A 133 6.14 0.07 2.96
N MET A 134 5.06 0.40 2.25
CA MET A 134 5.10 0.63 0.80
C MET A 134 5.27 2.12 0.53
N GLN A 135 6.43 2.51 0.04
CA GLN A 135 6.71 3.85 -0.47
C GLN A 135 6.21 3.99 -1.93
N GLY A 136 6.23 5.22 -2.45
CA GLY A 136 6.06 5.45 -3.89
C GLY A 136 7.14 4.77 -4.74
N LEU A 137 7.07 4.94 -6.04
CA LEU A 137 8.04 4.35 -6.96
C LEU A 137 9.44 4.91 -6.71
N SER A 138 10.44 4.05 -6.63
CA SER A 138 11.83 4.42 -6.78
C SER A 138 12.13 4.79 -8.23
N PHE A 139 13.24 5.48 -8.50
CA PHE A 139 13.64 5.79 -9.88
C PHE A 139 13.80 4.53 -10.74
N ARG A 140 14.31 3.44 -10.16
CA ARG A 140 14.42 2.15 -10.84
C ARG A 140 13.05 1.57 -11.21
N GLU A 141 12.09 1.62 -10.29
CA GLU A 141 10.73 1.17 -10.53
C GLU A 141 10.02 2.05 -11.57
N TYR A 142 10.24 3.37 -11.51
CA TYR A 142 9.75 4.31 -12.51
C TYR A 142 10.27 3.99 -13.91
N LEU A 143 11.58 3.75 -14.05
CA LEU A 143 12.19 3.35 -15.33
C LEU A 143 11.61 2.05 -15.87
N SER A 144 11.43 1.05 -14.99
CA SER A 144 10.84 -0.22 -15.39
C SER A 144 9.40 -0.07 -15.82
N MET A 145 8.59 0.69 -15.06
CA MET A 145 7.16 0.82 -15.27
C MET A 145 6.81 1.64 -16.52
N PHE A 146 7.47 2.78 -16.70
CA PHE A 146 7.09 3.74 -17.73
C PHE A 146 8.00 3.73 -18.97
N HIS A 147 9.24 3.30 -18.81
CA HIS A 147 10.22 3.30 -19.91
C HIS A 147 10.66 1.89 -20.34
N GLN A 148 10.19 0.84 -19.66
CA GLN A 148 10.57 -0.56 -19.93
C GLN A 148 12.08 -0.82 -19.78
N ILE A 149 12.73 -0.02 -18.96
CA ILE A 149 14.17 -0.10 -18.70
C ILE A 149 14.36 -0.82 -17.37
N HIS A 150 14.95 -2.01 -17.42
CA HIS A 150 15.22 -2.82 -16.23
C HIS A 150 16.66 -2.61 -15.76
N VAL A 151 16.80 -1.95 -14.61
CA VAL A 151 18.10 -1.70 -13.99
C VAL A 151 18.31 -2.72 -12.88
N PRO A 152 19.40 -3.51 -12.89
CA PRO A 152 19.70 -4.45 -11.81
C PRO A 152 19.97 -3.74 -10.49
N VAL A 153 19.96 -4.50 -9.41
CA VAL A 153 20.39 -4.01 -8.10
C VAL A 153 21.92 -4.07 -8.06
N TYR A 154 22.54 -2.97 -7.68
CA TYR A 154 23.98 -2.89 -7.49
C TYR A 154 24.32 -2.76 -6.00
N THR A 155 25.40 -3.40 -5.58
CA THR A 155 25.96 -3.20 -4.25
C THR A 155 26.68 -1.85 -4.14
N LEU A 156 26.95 -1.41 -2.92
CA LEU A 156 27.71 -0.16 -2.71
C LEU A 156 29.13 -0.28 -3.33
N GLU A 157 29.78 -1.45 -3.22
CA GLU A 157 31.08 -1.70 -3.82
C GLU A 157 31.04 -1.54 -5.35
N GLU A 158 30.06 -2.14 -6.00
CA GLU A 158 29.89 -2.01 -7.47
C GLU A 158 29.68 -0.57 -7.91
N ILE A 159 28.94 0.21 -7.10
CA ILE A 159 28.72 1.65 -7.36
C ILE A 159 30.04 2.43 -7.21
N LEU A 160 30.80 2.17 -6.15
CA LEU A 160 32.08 2.85 -5.88
C LEU A 160 33.14 2.47 -6.91
N GLU A 161 33.12 1.27 -7.44
CA GLU A 161 34.03 0.77 -8.48
C GLU A 161 33.59 1.15 -9.92
N HIS A 162 32.54 2.00 -10.06
CA HIS A 162 32.00 2.46 -11.34
C HIS A 162 31.52 1.32 -12.26
N LYS A 163 31.05 0.20 -11.69
CA LYS A 163 30.53 -0.95 -12.43
C LYS A 163 29.05 -0.83 -12.81
N VAL A 164 28.43 0.30 -12.48
CA VAL A 164 27.00 0.55 -12.77
C VAL A 164 26.81 0.79 -14.27
N GLU A 165 26.08 -0.11 -14.90
CA GLU A 165 25.63 0.05 -16.27
C GLU A 165 24.11 0.08 -16.32
N ILE A 166 23.53 1.13 -16.95
CA ILE A 166 22.11 1.24 -17.18
C ILE A 166 21.83 0.91 -18.65
N PRO A 167 21.38 -0.30 -18.96
CA PRO A 167 21.15 -0.72 -20.34
C PRO A 167 20.17 0.21 -21.04
N GLY A 168 20.51 0.67 -22.25
CA GLY A 168 19.62 1.48 -23.08
C GLY A 168 19.53 2.97 -22.70
N ILE A 169 20.29 3.46 -21.73
CA ILE A 169 20.32 4.89 -21.36
C ILE A 169 21.75 5.41 -21.42
N ALA A 170 22.03 6.26 -22.39
CA ALA A 170 23.30 6.98 -22.45
C ALA A 170 23.35 8.16 -21.45
N HIS A 171 22.21 8.80 -21.19
CA HIS A 171 22.09 9.97 -20.33
C HIS A 171 20.88 9.85 -19.39
N PRO A 172 21.05 9.38 -18.15
CA PRO A 172 19.94 9.17 -17.21
C PRO A 172 19.36 10.46 -16.62
N LEU A 173 20.10 11.58 -16.65
CA LEU A 173 19.70 12.83 -15.99
C LEU A 173 18.37 13.41 -16.47
N PRO A 174 18.01 13.42 -17.75
CA PRO A 174 16.69 13.89 -18.20
C PRO A 174 15.55 13.06 -17.63
N LEU A 175 15.69 11.72 -17.62
CA LEU A 175 14.69 10.81 -17.03
C LEU A 175 14.60 10.96 -15.52
N PHE A 176 15.72 11.23 -14.85
CA PHE A 176 15.75 11.51 -13.43
C PHE A 176 15.06 12.84 -13.09
N ALA A 177 15.25 13.88 -13.90
CA ALA A 177 14.54 15.14 -13.75
C ALA A 177 13.02 14.97 -13.91
N GLU A 178 12.58 14.17 -14.88
CA GLU A 178 11.17 13.83 -15.06
C GLU A 178 10.63 13.04 -13.87
N TYR A 179 11.39 12.06 -13.36
CA TYR A 179 11.03 11.31 -12.16
C TYR A 179 10.85 12.19 -10.93
N ILE A 180 11.74 13.16 -10.68
CA ILE A 180 11.62 14.09 -9.56
C ILE A 180 10.33 14.90 -9.64
N GLN A 181 9.91 15.28 -10.84
CA GLN A 181 8.69 16.07 -11.02
C GLN A 181 7.41 15.25 -10.80
N HIS A 182 7.37 13.99 -11.26
CA HIS A 182 6.12 13.23 -11.34
C HIS A 182 6.24 11.77 -10.89
N GLY A 183 7.44 11.19 -10.86
CA GLY A 183 7.68 9.76 -10.86
C GLY A 183 7.33 9.00 -9.57
N TYR A 184 7.01 9.67 -8.48
CA TYR A 184 6.73 9.02 -7.20
C TYR A 184 5.47 8.17 -7.21
N TYR A 185 4.43 8.59 -7.94
CA TYR A 185 3.15 7.90 -7.98
C TYR A 185 2.98 7.02 -9.22
N PRO A 186 2.37 5.82 -9.09
CA PRO A 186 2.06 4.96 -10.23
C PRO A 186 1.14 5.59 -11.27
N PHE A 187 0.29 6.54 -10.87
CA PHE A 187 -0.62 7.27 -11.76
C PHE A 187 0.00 8.55 -12.37
N SER A 188 1.31 8.72 -12.26
CA SER A 188 2.01 9.94 -12.69
C SER A 188 1.91 10.28 -14.18
N LYS A 189 1.57 9.30 -15.02
CA LYS A 189 1.37 9.49 -16.47
C LYS A 189 -0.11 9.59 -16.86
N ASP A 190 -1.03 9.57 -15.92
CA ASP A 190 -2.44 9.70 -16.21
C ASP A 190 -2.78 11.16 -16.54
N ILE A 191 -3.73 11.36 -17.45
CA ILE A 191 -4.18 12.70 -17.86
C ILE A 191 -4.72 13.48 -16.66
N THR A 192 -5.22 12.78 -15.65
CA THR A 192 -5.81 13.33 -14.43
C THR A 192 -4.82 13.48 -13.28
N PHE A 193 -3.52 13.27 -13.53
CA PHE A 193 -2.48 13.24 -12.49
C PHE A 193 -2.54 14.43 -11.52
N GLU A 194 -2.60 15.66 -12.02
CA GLU A 194 -2.63 16.85 -11.17
C GLU A 194 -3.90 16.91 -10.30
N ILE A 195 -5.04 16.47 -10.84
CA ILE A 195 -6.30 16.41 -10.10
C ILE A 195 -6.21 15.37 -9.00
N GLU A 196 -5.71 14.18 -9.31
CA GLU A 196 -5.56 13.07 -8.36
C GLU A 196 -4.51 13.40 -7.29
N LEU A 197 -3.40 14.01 -7.65
CA LEU A 197 -2.38 14.47 -6.72
C LEU A 197 -2.95 15.51 -5.74
N ASN A 198 -3.71 16.49 -6.25
CA ASN A 198 -4.40 17.47 -5.40
C ASN A 198 -5.42 16.80 -4.46
N GLN A 199 -6.14 15.78 -4.92
CA GLN A 199 -7.05 15.00 -4.05
C GLN A 199 -6.29 14.25 -2.96
N VAL A 200 -5.17 13.61 -3.28
CA VAL A 200 -4.31 12.93 -2.30
C VAL A 200 -3.79 13.92 -1.26
N ILE A 201 -3.27 15.07 -1.69
CA ILE A 201 -2.79 16.13 -0.78
C ILE A 201 -3.92 16.64 0.12
N ASN A 202 -5.08 16.96 -0.46
CA ASN A 202 -6.24 17.45 0.29
C ASN A 202 -6.69 16.44 1.34
N GLN A 203 -6.84 15.18 0.94
CA GLN A 203 -7.27 14.11 1.84
C GLN A 203 -6.28 13.92 2.99
N THR A 204 -4.99 13.92 2.68
CA THR A 204 -3.93 13.78 3.70
C THR A 204 -3.92 14.96 4.67
N MET A 205 -3.97 16.19 4.14
CA MET A 205 -3.85 17.41 4.95
C MET A 205 -5.11 17.76 5.74
N GLU A 206 -6.28 17.52 5.16
CA GLU A 206 -7.56 17.94 5.78
C GLU A 206 -8.21 16.82 6.62
N ASN A 207 -7.85 15.55 6.39
CA ASN A 207 -8.43 14.43 7.11
C ASN A 207 -7.39 13.60 7.87
N ASP A 208 -6.38 13.04 7.17
CA ASP A 208 -5.48 12.07 7.80
C ASP A 208 -4.61 12.72 8.90
N ILE A 209 -3.95 13.84 8.61
CA ILE A 209 -3.08 14.53 9.58
C ILE A 209 -3.87 15.09 10.78
N PRO A 210 -4.98 15.82 10.61
CA PRO A 210 -5.77 16.31 11.73
C PRO A 210 -6.32 15.19 12.62
N GLN A 211 -6.87 14.16 12.04
CA GLN A 211 -7.37 13.00 12.78
C GLN A 211 -6.25 12.35 13.60
N TYR A 212 -5.06 12.21 13.00
CA TYR A 212 -3.92 11.60 13.63
C TYR A 212 -3.33 12.42 14.76
N ALA A 213 -3.11 13.71 14.53
CA ALA A 213 -2.48 14.62 15.50
C ALA A 213 -3.46 15.17 16.53
N ASN A 214 -4.73 14.71 16.54
CA ASN A 214 -5.84 15.30 17.32
C ASN A 214 -5.94 16.82 17.10
N MET A 215 -5.75 17.26 15.86
CA MET A 215 -5.77 18.67 15.47
C MET A 215 -7.12 19.04 14.88
N ASN A 216 -7.47 20.32 14.97
CA ASN A 216 -8.64 20.84 14.25
C ASN A 216 -8.41 20.84 12.73
N VAL A 217 -9.44 20.57 11.95
CA VAL A 217 -9.43 20.64 10.48
C VAL A 217 -8.92 21.99 9.98
N SER A 218 -9.18 23.07 10.71
CA SER A 218 -8.66 24.41 10.40
C SER A 218 -7.12 24.48 10.42
N THR A 219 -6.45 23.69 11.27
CA THR A 219 -5.00 23.61 11.31
C THR A 219 -4.46 22.85 10.08
N GLY A 220 -5.12 21.79 9.65
CA GLY A 220 -4.80 21.09 8.41
C GLY A 220 -4.86 22.01 7.18
N ARG A 221 -5.90 22.85 7.10
CA ARG A 221 -6.01 23.85 6.02
C ARG A 221 -4.88 24.88 6.04
N LYS A 222 -4.44 25.34 7.22
CA LYS A 222 -3.29 26.25 7.34
C LYS A 222 -2.00 25.58 6.91
N LEU A 223 -1.77 24.30 7.29
CA LEU A 223 -0.61 23.53 6.82
C LEU A 223 -0.59 23.40 5.30
N LYS A 224 -1.76 23.15 4.69
CA LYS A 224 -1.88 23.13 3.22
C LYS A 224 -1.51 24.45 2.58
N GLN A 225 -1.96 25.59 3.15
CA GLN A 225 -1.60 26.92 2.65
C GLN A 225 -0.09 27.19 2.70
N LEU A 226 0.61 26.68 3.71
CA LEU A 226 2.08 26.78 3.82
C LEU A 226 2.81 25.96 2.76
N LEU A 227 2.24 24.84 2.30
CA LEU A 227 2.84 24.03 1.25
C LEU A 227 2.62 24.57 -0.17
N MET A 228 1.68 25.48 -0.34
CA MET A 228 1.37 26.10 -1.64
C MET A 228 2.15 27.41 -1.88
N ILE A 229 3.02 27.81 -0.96
CA ILE A 229 3.95 28.92 -1.11
C ILE A 229 5.29 28.43 -1.66
#